data_ef4a275321fcfb5b197e5a1082a534f8
#
_entry.id   ef4a275321fcfb5b197e5a1082a534f8
#
_cell.length_a   1.000
_cell.length_b   1.000
_cell.length_c   1.000
_cell.angle_alpha   90.00
_cell.angle_beta   90.00
_cell.angle_gamma   90.00
#
_symmetry.space_group_name_H-M   'P 1'
#
loop_
_entity.id
_entity.type
_entity.pdbx_description
1 polymer ?
#
loop_
_entity_poly.entity_id
_entity_poly.type
_entity_poly.pdbx_seq_one_letter_code
_entity_poly.pdbx_strand_id
1 'polypeptide(L)'
;MKFETDILVIGAGPVGLFTVFEAGLLGLKCTLIDNLDKVGGQCSELYPEKPIYDIPGVPSQTAQEHVDALIEQIKPFEYDLHLSQRVESIQPVTTSDNITTWVVQTNEGIECTTKNIFIAAGAGSFEPRRPPNIEDPDKFLGNGVNYSVKSKNLYKDKNLFIFGGGDSALDWTVELAKTAKSINLIHRRDQFRGAQHTEAQMRELVESGHVNLLTPFQIEEILGNDRVTGVTL
;
A
#
# COMPACT_ATOMS: atom_id res chain seq x y z
N MET A 1 -3.49 10.87 -26.17
CA MET A 1 -4.60 11.76 -25.74
C MET A 1 -4.00 13.04 -25.19
N LYS A 2 -4.54 14.24 -25.55
CA LYS A 2 -4.07 15.53 -25.02
C LYS A 2 -5.20 16.29 -24.38
N PHE A 3 -4.98 16.88 -23.22
CA PHE A 3 -5.97 17.68 -22.49
C PHE A 3 -5.31 18.68 -21.52
N GLU A 4 -6.12 19.59 -20.99
CA GLU A 4 -5.73 20.56 -20.00
C GLU A 4 -6.56 20.44 -18.71
N THR A 5 -5.96 20.75 -17.57
CA THR A 5 -6.60 20.73 -16.25
C THR A 5 -6.01 21.83 -15.37
N ASP A 6 -6.73 22.28 -14.35
CA ASP A 6 -6.21 23.28 -13.40
C ASP A 6 -5.17 22.65 -12.46
N ILE A 7 -5.45 21.41 -12.03
CA ILE A 7 -4.61 20.65 -11.12
C ILE A 7 -4.45 19.23 -11.66
N LEU A 8 -3.22 18.80 -11.83
CA LEU A 8 -2.88 17.38 -12.06
C LEU A 8 -2.44 16.77 -10.73
N VAL A 9 -3.06 15.65 -10.35
CA VAL A 9 -2.70 14.86 -9.17
C VAL A 9 -2.07 13.55 -9.64
N ILE A 10 -0.83 13.31 -9.23
CA ILE A 10 -0.09 12.07 -9.51
C ILE A 10 -0.25 11.14 -8.31
N GLY A 11 -1.07 10.11 -8.47
CA GLY A 11 -1.44 9.14 -7.43
C GLY A 11 -2.89 9.29 -6.98
N ALA A 12 -3.69 8.21 -7.13
CA ALA A 12 -5.08 8.12 -6.71
C ALA A 12 -5.25 7.36 -5.37
N GLY A 13 -4.25 7.44 -4.49
CA GLY A 13 -4.35 7.02 -3.09
C GLY A 13 -5.14 8.01 -2.25
N PRO A 14 -5.27 7.78 -0.92
CA PRO A 14 -6.07 8.63 -0.03
C PRO A 14 -5.74 10.13 -0.12
N VAL A 15 -4.46 10.48 -0.21
CA VAL A 15 -4.02 11.89 -0.34
C VAL A 15 -4.45 12.47 -1.68
N GLY A 16 -4.33 11.72 -2.78
CA GLY A 16 -4.77 12.17 -4.10
C GLY A 16 -6.28 12.40 -4.15
N LEU A 17 -7.06 11.48 -3.58
CA LEU A 17 -8.52 11.63 -3.48
C LEU A 17 -8.89 12.86 -2.64
N PHE A 18 -8.25 13.05 -1.48
CA PHE A 18 -8.51 14.23 -0.67
C PHE A 18 -8.10 15.54 -1.37
N THR A 19 -7.07 15.51 -2.22
CA THR A 19 -6.71 16.66 -3.06
C THR A 19 -7.83 17.06 -4.02
N VAL A 20 -8.55 16.07 -4.60
CA VAL A 20 -9.73 16.34 -5.44
C VAL A 20 -10.83 17.04 -4.64
N PHE A 21 -11.08 16.59 -3.40
CA PHE A 21 -12.05 17.22 -2.51
C PHE A 21 -11.72 18.69 -2.26
N GLU A 22 -10.49 18.98 -1.85
CA GLU A 22 -10.06 20.38 -1.56
C GLU A 22 -10.09 21.27 -2.82
N ALA A 23 -9.65 20.75 -3.97
CA ALA A 23 -9.71 21.47 -5.23
C ALA A 23 -11.18 21.74 -5.67
N GLY A 24 -12.05 20.76 -5.48
CA GLY A 24 -13.47 20.88 -5.77
C GLY A 24 -14.18 21.96 -4.94
N LEU A 25 -13.82 22.09 -3.65
CA LEU A 25 -14.31 23.19 -2.80
C LEU A 25 -13.90 24.59 -3.32
N LEU A 26 -12.76 24.66 -4.03
CA LEU A 26 -12.27 25.90 -4.66
C LEU A 26 -12.80 26.09 -6.09
N GLY A 27 -13.61 25.18 -6.60
CA GLY A 27 -14.14 25.22 -7.97
C GLY A 27 -13.08 24.95 -9.05
N LEU A 28 -11.99 24.25 -8.69
CA LEU A 28 -10.90 23.91 -9.61
C LEU A 28 -11.11 22.49 -10.16
N LYS A 29 -10.86 22.34 -11.47
CA LYS A 29 -10.90 21.03 -12.10
C LYS A 29 -9.63 20.23 -11.80
N CYS A 30 -9.81 18.99 -11.32
CA CYS A 30 -8.74 18.04 -11.07
C CYS A 30 -8.71 16.91 -12.11
N THR A 31 -7.51 16.48 -12.44
CA THR A 31 -7.29 15.19 -13.12
C THR A 31 -6.33 14.34 -12.28
N LEU A 32 -6.72 13.09 -12.00
CA LEU A 32 -5.86 12.12 -11.32
C LEU A 32 -5.25 11.15 -12.33
N ILE A 33 -3.97 10.87 -12.16
CA ILE A 33 -3.25 9.83 -12.91
C ILE A 33 -2.65 8.86 -11.90
N ASP A 34 -2.90 7.55 -12.08
CA ASP A 34 -2.30 6.50 -11.25
C ASP A 34 -1.79 5.34 -12.11
N ASN A 35 -0.66 4.76 -11.69
CA ASN A 35 -0.08 3.59 -12.32
C ASN A 35 -0.87 2.30 -12.05
N LEU A 36 -1.63 2.25 -10.97
CA LEU A 36 -2.48 1.11 -10.63
C LEU A 36 -3.74 1.09 -11.50
N ASP A 37 -4.34 -0.08 -11.59
CA ASP A 37 -5.59 -0.32 -12.31
C ASP A 37 -6.85 0.02 -11.47
N LYS A 38 -6.64 0.47 -10.24
CA LYS A 38 -7.71 0.84 -9.29
C LYS A 38 -7.28 1.98 -8.37
N VAL A 39 -8.28 2.65 -7.83
CA VAL A 39 -8.14 3.73 -6.85
C VAL A 39 -7.80 3.18 -5.47
N GLY A 40 -7.13 3.98 -4.64
CA GLY A 40 -6.87 3.71 -3.23
C GLY A 40 -5.41 3.48 -2.87
N GLY A 41 -4.52 3.34 -3.87
CA GLY A 41 -3.08 3.21 -3.63
C GLY A 41 -2.75 2.03 -2.72
N GLN A 42 -1.89 2.25 -1.71
CA GLN A 42 -1.47 1.21 -0.76
C GLN A 42 -2.65 0.58 -0.01
N CYS A 43 -3.65 1.36 0.35
CA CYS A 43 -4.82 0.90 1.09
C CYS A 43 -5.56 -0.21 0.35
N SER A 44 -5.85 -0.01 -0.93
CA SER A 44 -6.55 -1.00 -1.75
C SER A 44 -5.63 -2.10 -2.26
N GLU A 45 -4.34 -1.80 -2.55
CA GLU A 45 -3.43 -2.76 -3.17
C GLU A 45 -2.76 -3.70 -2.16
N LEU A 46 -2.35 -3.20 -1.00
CA LEU A 46 -1.51 -3.98 -0.08
C LEU A 46 -2.26 -4.56 1.11
N TYR A 47 -3.26 -3.82 1.66
CA TYR A 47 -3.88 -4.19 2.93
C TYR A 47 -5.36 -3.73 3.08
N PRO A 48 -6.24 -4.05 2.12
CA PRO A 48 -7.63 -3.54 2.13
C PRO A 48 -8.41 -3.89 3.41
N GLU A 49 -8.18 -5.06 3.99
CA GLU A 49 -8.86 -5.54 5.20
C GLU A 49 -8.13 -5.19 6.52
N LYS A 50 -7.01 -4.45 6.44
CA LYS A 50 -6.27 -4.02 7.64
C LYS A 50 -7.04 -2.92 8.35
N PRO A 51 -7.27 -3.02 9.68
CA PRO A 51 -7.78 -1.92 10.46
C PRO A 51 -6.79 -0.76 10.49
N ILE A 52 -7.27 0.45 10.26
CA ILE A 52 -6.56 1.71 10.48
C ILE A 52 -7.29 2.52 11.53
N TYR A 53 -6.56 3.16 12.41
CA TYR A 53 -7.07 3.87 13.59
C TYR A 53 -6.34 5.20 13.84
N ASP A 54 -5.50 5.61 12.89
CA ASP A 54 -4.67 6.82 12.95
C ASP A 54 -5.23 7.97 12.11
N ILE A 55 -6.52 7.88 11.72
CA ILE A 55 -7.24 8.96 11.07
C ILE A 55 -7.99 9.79 12.13
N PRO A 56 -7.69 11.08 12.27
CA PRO A 56 -8.36 11.92 13.26
C PRO A 56 -9.89 11.89 13.15
N GLY A 57 -10.57 11.63 14.27
CA GLY A 57 -12.03 11.58 14.32
C GLY A 57 -12.65 10.25 13.88
N VAL A 58 -11.86 9.29 13.39
CA VAL A 58 -12.31 7.95 13.02
C VAL A 58 -11.66 6.92 13.96
N PRO A 59 -12.43 6.31 14.89
CA PRO A 59 -11.86 5.39 15.90
C PRO A 59 -11.20 4.16 15.28
N SER A 60 -11.82 3.57 14.24
CA SER A 60 -11.28 2.46 13.47
C SER A 60 -12.13 2.23 12.23
N GLN A 61 -11.48 1.87 11.13
CA GLN A 61 -12.09 1.41 9.88
C GLN A 61 -11.08 0.54 9.13
N THR A 62 -11.52 -0.26 8.18
CA THR A 62 -10.57 -0.94 7.28
C THR A 62 -9.98 0.05 6.28
N ALA A 63 -8.83 -0.28 5.72
CA ALA A 63 -8.21 0.55 4.69
C ALA A 63 -9.09 0.70 3.45
N GLN A 64 -9.87 -0.33 3.08
CA GLN A 64 -10.83 -0.24 1.98
C GLN A 64 -12.00 0.69 2.32
N GLU A 65 -12.60 0.57 3.52
CA GLU A 65 -13.68 1.48 3.96
C GLU A 65 -13.23 2.94 3.95
N HIS A 66 -11.96 3.21 4.29
CA HIS A 66 -11.38 4.55 4.19
C HIS A 66 -11.36 5.07 2.75
N VAL A 67 -10.91 4.23 1.81
CA VAL A 67 -10.90 4.59 0.38
C VAL A 67 -12.31 4.81 -0.14
N ASP A 68 -13.25 3.93 0.23
CA ASP A 68 -14.65 4.04 -0.20
C ASP A 68 -15.29 5.34 0.31
N ALA A 69 -15.00 5.72 1.56
CA ALA A 69 -15.46 6.99 2.13
C ALA A 69 -14.89 8.22 1.39
N LEU A 70 -13.61 8.19 1.01
CA LEU A 70 -12.99 9.25 0.22
C LEU A 70 -13.60 9.34 -1.19
N ILE A 71 -13.89 8.21 -1.83
CA ILE A 71 -14.57 8.17 -3.13
C ILE A 71 -15.97 8.80 -3.01
N GLU A 72 -16.74 8.47 -1.96
CA GLU A 72 -18.03 9.12 -1.70
C GLU A 72 -17.88 10.63 -1.49
N GLN A 73 -16.85 11.06 -0.78
CA GLN A 73 -16.60 12.46 -0.46
C GLN A 73 -16.33 13.32 -1.71
N ILE A 74 -15.72 12.76 -2.74
CA ILE A 74 -15.39 13.49 -3.98
C ILE A 74 -16.49 13.43 -5.04
N LYS A 75 -17.51 12.58 -4.90
CA LYS A 75 -18.60 12.44 -5.88
C LYS A 75 -19.29 13.74 -6.32
N PRO A 76 -19.48 14.74 -5.45
CA PRO A 76 -20.09 16.00 -5.86
C PRO A 76 -19.25 16.87 -6.81
N PHE A 77 -17.97 16.55 -6.97
CA PHE A 77 -17.03 17.37 -7.74
C PHE A 77 -16.72 16.76 -9.10
N GLU A 78 -16.45 17.62 -10.07
CA GLU A 78 -16.01 17.20 -11.39
C GLU A 78 -14.51 16.91 -11.38
N TYR A 79 -14.12 15.69 -11.78
CA TYR A 79 -12.73 15.29 -11.96
C TYR A 79 -12.59 14.22 -13.04
N ASP A 80 -11.41 14.15 -13.66
CA ASP A 80 -11.05 13.09 -14.57
C ASP A 80 -10.12 12.10 -13.85
N LEU A 81 -10.21 10.81 -14.20
CA LEU A 81 -9.40 9.74 -13.62
C LEU A 81 -8.80 8.86 -14.73
N HIS A 82 -7.49 8.74 -14.73
CA HIS A 82 -6.74 7.89 -15.64
C HIS A 82 -5.92 6.87 -14.85
N LEU A 83 -6.38 5.64 -14.83
CA LEU A 83 -5.72 4.48 -14.21
C LEU A 83 -4.80 3.77 -15.21
N SER A 84 -3.92 2.90 -14.71
CA SER A 84 -2.91 2.18 -15.51
C SER A 84 -2.04 3.13 -16.34
N GLN A 85 -1.75 4.30 -15.79
CA GLN A 85 -0.97 5.36 -16.43
C GLN A 85 0.19 5.77 -15.52
N ARG A 86 1.41 5.49 -15.93
CA ARG A 86 2.60 5.92 -15.19
C ARG A 86 3.13 7.23 -15.78
N VAL A 87 3.24 8.24 -14.94
CA VAL A 87 3.92 9.50 -15.32
C VAL A 87 5.41 9.22 -15.54
N GLU A 88 5.91 9.60 -16.69
CA GLU A 88 7.32 9.41 -17.07
C GLU A 88 8.11 10.71 -17.17
N SER A 89 7.44 11.80 -17.56
CA SER A 89 8.10 13.10 -17.65
C SER A 89 7.22 14.24 -17.19
N ILE A 90 7.85 15.25 -16.61
CA ILE A 90 7.27 16.52 -16.19
C ILE A 90 8.19 17.62 -16.71
N GLN A 91 7.70 18.49 -17.58
CA GLN A 91 8.50 19.55 -18.18
C GLN A 91 7.81 20.91 -18.01
N PRO A 92 8.52 21.94 -17.56
CA PRO A 92 7.99 23.28 -17.50
C PRO A 92 7.92 23.88 -18.91
N VAL A 93 6.83 24.60 -19.19
CA VAL A 93 6.66 25.41 -20.39
C VAL A 93 6.27 26.82 -19.97
N THR A 94 7.07 27.80 -20.31
CA THR A 94 6.78 29.19 -20.02
C THR A 94 6.09 29.83 -21.25
N THR A 95 4.90 30.38 -21.03
CA THR A 95 4.15 31.09 -22.07
C THR A 95 4.75 32.48 -22.34
N SER A 96 4.31 33.13 -23.44
CA SER A 96 4.70 34.51 -23.76
C SER A 96 4.40 35.53 -22.67
N ASP A 97 3.40 35.22 -21.83
CA ASP A 97 2.96 36.07 -20.73
C ASP A 97 3.70 35.78 -19.40
N ASN A 98 4.80 35.05 -19.47
CA ASN A 98 5.64 34.67 -18.33
C ASN A 98 4.92 33.76 -17.31
N ILE A 99 3.87 33.05 -17.72
CA ILE A 99 3.19 32.05 -16.90
C ILE A 99 3.86 30.69 -17.15
N THR A 100 4.32 30.04 -16.10
CA THR A 100 4.83 28.66 -16.21
C THR A 100 3.68 27.68 -16.07
N THR A 101 3.54 26.80 -17.04
CA THR A 101 2.68 25.62 -17.01
C THR A 101 3.54 24.37 -17.11
N TRP A 102 2.95 23.21 -16.82
CA TRP A 102 3.64 21.95 -16.84
C TRP A 102 3.04 21.04 -17.92
N VAL A 103 3.88 20.43 -18.72
CA VAL A 103 3.49 19.37 -19.64
C VAL A 103 3.95 18.05 -19.04
N VAL A 104 2.98 17.15 -18.80
CA VAL A 104 3.20 15.84 -18.18
C VAL A 104 2.85 14.75 -19.19
N GLN A 105 3.72 13.76 -19.32
CA GLN A 105 3.54 12.63 -20.22
C GLN A 105 3.55 11.31 -19.48
N THR A 106 2.72 10.36 -19.93
CA THR A 106 2.63 9.00 -19.40
C THR A 106 3.16 7.97 -20.38
N ASN A 107 3.43 6.76 -19.86
CA ASN A 107 3.85 5.59 -20.66
C ASN A 107 2.85 5.19 -21.76
N GLU A 108 1.56 5.43 -21.57
CA GLU A 108 0.49 5.08 -22.52
C GLU A 108 0.06 6.27 -23.41
N GLY A 109 0.88 7.31 -23.49
CA GLY A 109 0.71 8.41 -24.45
C GLY A 109 -0.33 9.46 -24.05
N ILE A 110 -0.64 9.62 -22.78
CA ILE A 110 -1.33 10.79 -22.28
C ILE A 110 -0.34 11.95 -22.21
N GLU A 111 -0.77 13.12 -22.69
CA GLU A 111 -0.09 14.40 -22.52
C GLU A 111 -1.07 15.38 -21.86
N CYS A 112 -0.75 15.83 -20.67
CA CYS A 112 -1.56 16.75 -19.88
C CYS A 112 -0.82 18.06 -19.69
N THR A 113 -1.47 19.19 -19.97
CA THR A 113 -0.99 20.53 -19.60
C THR A 113 -1.72 21.01 -18.35
N THR A 114 -0.98 21.47 -17.36
CA THR A 114 -1.55 21.95 -16.10
C THR A 114 -0.76 23.12 -15.52
N LYS A 115 -1.41 23.92 -14.69
CA LYS A 115 -0.75 25.00 -13.94
C LYS A 115 -0.11 24.48 -12.65
N ASN A 116 -0.70 23.45 -12.03
CA ASN A 116 -0.27 22.95 -10.73
C ASN A 116 -0.21 21.41 -10.74
N ILE A 117 0.81 20.86 -10.09
CA ILE A 117 0.97 19.43 -9.91
C ILE A 117 1.03 19.11 -8.43
N PHE A 118 0.21 18.15 -8.00
CA PHE A 118 0.30 17.53 -6.67
C PHE A 118 0.87 16.12 -6.82
N ILE A 119 2.04 15.87 -6.24
CA ILE A 119 2.66 14.56 -6.24
C ILE A 119 2.21 13.82 -4.97
N ALA A 120 1.22 12.93 -5.14
CA ALA A 120 0.63 12.08 -4.10
C ALA A 120 0.96 10.59 -4.33
N ALA A 121 2.13 10.32 -4.91
CA ALA A 121 2.55 9.01 -5.42
C ALA A 121 2.87 7.97 -4.32
N GLY A 122 2.79 8.33 -3.04
CA GLY A 122 3.04 7.43 -1.92
C GLY A 122 4.41 6.75 -2.00
N ALA A 123 4.43 5.41 -1.97
CA ALA A 123 5.65 4.62 -2.13
C ALA A 123 6.00 4.36 -3.61
N GLY A 124 5.27 4.95 -4.56
CA GLY A 124 5.44 4.69 -5.99
C GLY A 124 4.89 3.33 -6.41
N SER A 125 5.44 2.75 -7.47
CA SER A 125 5.13 1.37 -7.89
C SER A 125 5.62 0.40 -6.82
N PHE A 126 4.71 -0.44 -6.31
CA PHE A 126 5.01 -1.33 -5.19
C PHE A 126 5.84 -2.53 -5.66
N GLU A 127 7.12 -2.50 -5.34
CA GLU A 127 7.96 -3.69 -5.42
C GLU A 127 8.20 -4.23 -4.00
N PRO A 128 7.84 -5.49 -3.73
CA PRO A 128 8.09 -6.10 -2.44
C PRO A 128 9.60 -6.28 -2.21
N ARG A 129 10.02 -6.10 -0.97
CA ARG A 129 11.39 -6.42 -0.57
C ARG A 129 11.53 -7.93 -0.47
N ARG A 130 12.27 -8.51 -1.39
CA ARG A 130 12.55 -9.95 -1.41
C ARG A 130 13.63 -10.32 -0.41
N PRO A 131 13.57 -11.53 0.19
CA PRO A 131 14.66 -12.03 1.03
C PRO A 131 15.96 -12.12 0.21
N PRO A 132 17.07 -11.50 0.67
CA PRO A 132 18.28 -11.41 -0.14
C PRO A 132 19.03 -12.73 -0.30
N ASN A 133 18.78 -13.71 0.58
CA ASN A 133 19.49 -14.99 0.61
C ASN A 133 18.74 -16.12 -0.11
N ILE A 134 17.58 -15.85 -0.70
CA ILE A 134 16.76 -16.84 -1.41
C ILE A 134 16.99 -16.67 -2.90
N GLU A 135 17.44 -17.72 -3.60
CA GLU A 135 17.77 -17.67 -5.02
C GLU A 135 16.55 -17.34 -5.90
N ASP A 136 15.40 -17.93 -5.61
CA ASP A 136 14.14 -17.63 -6.28
C ASP A 136 13.04 -17.39 -5.23
N PRO A 137 12.96 -16.20 -4.65
CA PRO A 137 12.01 -15.90 -3.59
C PRO A 137 10.54 -15.88 -4.08
N ASP A 138 10.31 -15.73 -5.36
CA ASP A 138 8.99 -15.64 -5.97
C ASP A 138 8.48 -17.00 -6.51
N LYS A 139 9.28 -18.07 -6.45
CA LYS A 139 8.91 -19.42 -6.90
C LYS A 139 7.53 -19.88 -6.41
N PHE A 140 7.18 -19.51 -5.18
CA PHE A 140 5.90 -19.86 -4.55
C PHE A 140 4.95 -18.68 -4.41
N LEU A 141 5.13 -17.62 -5.20
CA LEU A 141 4.25 -16.44 -5.15
C LEU A 141 2.81 -16.85 -5.50
N GLY A 142 1.86 -16.55 -4.60
CA GLY A 142 0.47 -17.01 -4.68
C GLY A 142 0.24 -18.48 -4.24
N ASN A 143 1.31 -19.28 -4.11
CA ASN A 143 1.27 -20.68 -3.67
C ASN A 143 1.90 -20.88 -2.29
N GLY A 144 1.77 -19.89 -1.41
CA GLY A 144 2.26 -19.93 -0.03
C GLY A 144 3.20 -18.79 0.33
N VAL A 145 3.82 -18.11 -0.65
CA VAL A 145 4.53 -16.84 -0.45
C VAL A 145 3.63 -15.70 -0.86
N ASN A 146 3.49 -14.70 0.02
CA ASN A 146 2.74 -13.49 -0.22
C ASN A 146 3.46 -12.30 0.39
N TYR A 147 3.49 -11.18 -0.33
CA TYR A 147 4.07 -9.92 0.13
C TYR A 147 3.03 -8.89 0.57
N SER A 148 1.75 -9.23 0.41
CA SER A 148 0.61 -8.43 0.84
C SER A 148 -0.51 -9.34 1.35
N VAL A 149 -1.38 -8.82 2.20
CA VAL A 149 -2.55 -9.52 2.73
C VAL A 149 -3.80 -8.86 2.17
N LYS A 150 -4.29 -9.38 1.05
CA LYS A 150 -5.49 -8.86 0.38
C LYS A 150 -6.80 -9.34 1.05
N SER A 151 -6.79 -10.55 1.60
CA SER A 151 -7.91 -11.07 2.39
C SER A 151 -7.41 -11.95 3.54
N LYS A 152 -7.89 -11.66 4.74
CA LYS A 152 -7.59 -12.43 5.96
C LYS A 152 -8.11 -13.87 5.89
N ASN A 153 -9.20 -14.10 5.17
CA ASN A 153 -9.79 -15.43 5.01
C ASN A 153 -8.86 -16.43 4.34
N LEU A 154 -7.92 -15.99 3.51
CA LEU A 154 -6.93 -16.85 2.88
C LEU A 154 -6.00 -17.53 3.89
N TYR A 155 -5.87 -16.96 5.07
CA TYR A 155 -4.94 -17.40 6.13
C TYR A 155 -5.65 -18.09 7.30
N LYS A 156 -6.98 -18.17 7.27
CA LYS A 156 -7.77 -18.85 8.29
C LYS A 156 -7.34 -20.33 8.40
N ASP A 157 -7.17 -20.78 9.64
CA ASP A 157 -6.77 -22.18 9.97
C ASP A 157 -5.44 -22.62 9.33
N LYS A 158 -4.57 -21.68 8.92
CA LYS A 158 -3.25 -21.95 8.35
C LYS A 158 -2.14 -21.81 9.39
N ASN A 159 -1.05 -22.53 9.16
CA ASN A 159 0.21 -22.30 9.86
C ASN A 159 0.98 -21.23 9.09
N LEU A 160 1.30 -20.14 9.75
CA LEU A 160 1.90 -18.96 9.10
C LEU A 160 3.32 -18.71 9.59
N PHE A 161 4.17 -18.28 8.68
CA PHE A 161 5.47 -17.69 8.95
C PHE A 161 5.46 -16.25 8.50
N ILE A 162 5.64 -15.31 9.41
CA ILE A 162 5.68 -13.87 9.15
C ILE A 162 7.12 -13.41 9.35
N PHE A 163 7.70 -12.82 8.30
CA PHE A 163 9.08 -12.33 8.33
C PHE A 163 9.11 -10.82 8.39
N GLY A 164 9.69 -10.26 9.42
CA GLY A 164 9.86 -8.83 9.55
C GLY A 164 9.85 -8.34 10.99
N GLY A 165 10.11 -7.05 11.19
CA GLY A 165 10.12 -6.40 12.51
C GLY A 165 9.71 -4.93 12.44
N GLY A 166 9.01 -4.53 11.37
CA GLY A 166 8.36 -3.24 11.25
C GLY A 166 6.85 -3.34 11.44
N ASP A 167 6.14 -2.22 11.32
CA ASP A 167 4.70 -2.11 11.54
C ASP A 167 3.90 -3.19 10.78
N SER A 168 4.17 -3.39 9.49
CA SER A 168 3.44 -4.38 8.70
C SER A 168 3.53 -5.80 9.28
N ALA A 169 4.70 -6.23 9.74
CA ALA A 169 4.86 -7.57 10.30
C ALA A 169 4.16 -7.71 11.65
N LEU A 170 4.26 -6.69 12.51
CA LEU A 170 3.61 -6.68 13.82
C LEU A 170 2.09 -6.61 13.69
N ASP A 171 1.56 -5.71 12.86
CA ASP A 171 0.13 -5.55 12.64
C ASP A 171 -0.50 -6.84 12.11
N TRP A 172 0.13 -7.46 11.08
CA TRP A 172 -0.38 -8.71 10.55
C TRP A 172 -0.22 -9.89 11.50
N THR A 173 0.79 -9.90 12.36
CA THR A 173 0.90 -10.88 13.43
C THR A 173 -0.29 -10.77 14.39
N VAL A 174 -0.61 -9.57 14.85
CA VAL A 174 -1.74 -9.33 15.76
C VAL A 174 -3.08 -9.64 15.08
N GLU A 175 -3.29 -9.19 13.85
CA GLU A 175 -4.56 -9.40 13.14
C GLU A 175 -4.80 -10.86 12.77
N LEU A 176 -3.79 -11.55 12.24
CA LEU A 176 -3.95 -12.94 11.79
C LEU A 176 -3.95 -13.94 12.95
N ALA A 177 -3.41 -13.59 14.12
CA ALA A 177 -3.50 -14.43 15.32
C ALA A 177 -4.93 -14.74 15.76
N LYS A 178 -5.88 -13.89 15.35
CA LYS A 178 -7.32 -14.07 15.64
C LYS A 178 -7.94 -15.26 14.90
N THR A 179 -7.34 -15.71 13.78
CA THR A 179 -7.97 -16.70 12.88
C THR A 179 -7.02 -17.76 12.35
N ALA A 180 -5.72 -17.53 12.34
CA ALA A 180 -4.73 -18.50 11.92
C ALA A 180 -4.65 -19.66 12.93
N LYS A 181 -4.22 -20.84 12.45
CA LYS A 181 -3.99 -22.00 13.31
C LYS A 181 -2.75 -21.82 14.19
N SER A 182 -1.69 -21.26 13.63
CA SER A 182 -0.47 -20.90 14.35
C SER A 182 0.27 -19.79 13.62
N ILE A 183 1.00 -18.96 14.35
CA ILE A 183 1.87 -17.92 13.80
C ILE A 183 3.27 -18.09 14.35
N ASN A 184 4.24 -18.08 13.45
CA ASN A 184 5.66 -17.94 13.75
C ASN A 184 6.10 -16.59 13.23
N LEU A 185 6.41 -15.65 14.15
CA LEU A 185 6.99 -14.35 13.79
C LEU A 185 8.51 -14.47 13.85
N ILE A 186 9.16 -14.25 12.70
CA ILE A 186 10.60 -14.37 12.55
C ILE A 186 11.21 -12.99 12.30
N HIS A 187 12.18 -12.63 13.13
CA HIS A 187 12.92 -11.39 12.94
C HIS A 187 14.41 -11.58 13.20
N ARG A 188 15.23 -10.94 12.37
CA ARG A 188 16.71 -11.03 12.42
C ARG A 188 17.36 -10.31 13.60
N ARG A 189 16.60 -9.59 14.42
CA ARG A 189 17.06 -8.84 15.60
C ARG A 189 16.08 -9.01 16.74
N ASP A 190 16.54 -8.80 17.97
CA ASP A 190 15.68 -8.82 19.15
C ASP A 190 14.85 -7.53 19.32
N GLN A 191 15.19 -6.47 18.56
CA GLN A 191 14.52 -5.18 18.62
C GLN A 191 13.62 -4.98 17.39
N PHE A 192 12.39 -4.59 17.62
CA PHE A 192 11.41 -4.23 16.61
C PHE A 192 11.47 -2.74 16.27
N ARG A 193 10.97 -2.36 15.08
CA ARG A 193 10.88 -0.97 14.64
C ARG A 193 9.44 -0.47 14.53
N GLY A 194 8.47 -1.34 14.76
CA GLY A 194 7.06 -1.00 14.71
C GLY A 194 6.62 -0.19 15.92
N ALA A 195 5.38 0.28 15.88
CA ALA A 195 4.77 1.05 16.95
C ALA A 195 4.82 0.27 18.28
N GLN A 196 5.21 0.94 19.37
CA GLN A 196 5.33 0.31 20.70
C GLN A 196 4.02 -0.35 21.16
N HIS A 197 2.88 0.25 20.82
CA HIS A 197 1.58 -0.30 21.17
C HIS A 197 1.35 -1.66 20.49
N THR A 198 1.63 -1.77 19.17
CA THR A 198 1.47 -3.03 18.43
C THR A 198 2.51 -4.07 18.85
N GLU A 199 3.73 -3.63 19.20
CA GLU A 199 4.74 -4.53 19.78
C GLU A 199 4.27 -5.12 21.12
N ALA A 200 3.67 -4.31 21.99
CA ALA A 200 3.14 -4.79 23.26
C ALA A 200 2.04 -5.85 23.05
N GLN A 201 1.09 -5.60 22.16
CA GLN A 201 0.04 -6.57 21.80
C GLN A 201 0.63 -7.88 21.23
N MET A 202 1.64 -7.80 20.38
CA MET A 202 2.33 -8.98 19.85
C MET A 202 3.00 -9.77 20.98
N ARG A 203 3.66 -9.10 21.94
CA ARG A 203 4.29 -9.78 23.07
C ARG A 203 3.29 -10.47 24.00
N GLU A 204 2.11 -9.89 24.22
CA GLU A 204 1.01 -10.55 24.96
C GLU A 204 0.57 -11.84 24.24
N LEU A 205 0.52 -11.83 22.90
CA LEU A 205 0.21 -13.03 22.12
C LEU A 205 1.33 -14.10 22.19
N VAL A 206 2.58 -13.69 22.33
CA VAL A 206 3.71 -14.61 22.58
C VAL A 206 3.60 -15.22 23.98
N GLU A 207 3.38 -14.42 25.01
CA GLU A 207 3.23 -14.87 26.40
C GLU A 207 2.05 -15.84 26.57
N SER A 208 0.95 -15.60 25.86
CA SER A 208 -0.21 -16.50 25.87
C SER A 208 -0.08 -17.73 24.97
N GLY A 209 1.03 -17.87 24.24
CA GLY A 209 1.32 -19.01 23.39
C GLY A 209 0.58 -19.02 22.03
N HIS A 210 -0.08 -17.92 21.64
CA HIS A 210 -0.74 -17.80 20.35
C HIS A 210 0.23 -17.50 19.20
N VAL A 211 1.37 -16.88 19.52
CA VAL A 211 2.44 -16.55 18.57
C VAL A 211 3.75 -17.13 19.05
N ASN A 212 4.48 -17.78 18.19
CA ASN A 212 5.85 -18.21 18.44
C ASN A 212 6.81 -17.17 17.89
N LEU A 213 7.61 -16.56 18.75
CA LEU A 213 8.60 -15.56 18.36
C LEU A 213 9.98 -16.20 18.18
N LEU A 214 10.54 -16.05 17.01
CA LEU A 214 11.85 -16.56 16.62
C LEU A 214 12.78 -15.40 16.30
N THR A 215 13.65 -15.06 17.25
CA THR A 215 14.73 -14.06 17.11
C THR A 215 16.01 -14.60 17.73
N PRO A 216 17.19 -14.24 17.26
CA PRO A 216 17.48 -13.58 15.99
C PRO A 216 17.63 -14.60 14.85
N PHE A 217 16.62 -14.72 14.00
CA PHE A 217 16.63 -15.66 12.88
C PHE A 217 16.35 -14.97 11.55
N GLN A 218 16.84 -15.57 10.47
CA GLN A 218 16.56 -15.18 9.08
C GLN A 218 16.12 -16.42 8.31
N ILE A 219 15.36 -16.20 7.25
CA ILE A 219 15.01 -17.28 6.32
C ILE A 219 16.25 -17.68 5.51
N GLU A 220 16.53 -18.97 5.45
CA GLU A 220 17.59 -19.56 4.62
C GLU A 220 17.03 -20.25 3.40
N GLU A 221 15.86 -20.93 3.53
CA GLU A 221 15.24 -21.65 2.44
C GLU A 221 13.71 -21.68 2.58
N ILE A 222 13.02 -21.68 1.44
CA ILE A 222 11.56 -21.93 1.35
C ILE A 222 11.36 -23.34 0.82
N LEU A 223 10.78 -24.21 1.63
CA LEU A 223 10.60 -25.62 1.31
C LEU A 223 9.26 -25.87 0.63
N GLY A 224 9.27 -26.70 -0.40
CA GLY A 224 8.06 -27.12 -1.11
C GLY A 224 8.32 -27.60 -2.52
N ASN A 225 7.29 -28.19 -3.15
CA ASN A 225 7.29 -28.55 -4.56
C ASN A 225 6.38 -27.59 -5.35
N ASP A 226 5.06 -27.81 -5.29
CA ASP A 226 4.07 -26.94 -5.96
C ASP A 226 3.60 -25.78 -5.06
N ARG A 227 3.76 -25.93 -3.76
CA ARG A 227 3.42 -24.93 -2.74
C ARG A 227 4.38 -25.02 -1.56
N VAL A 228 4.38 -23.94 -0.77
CA VAL A 228 5.17 -23.92 0.47
C VAL A 228 4.68 -24.99 1.45
N THR A 229 5.64 -25.76 1.99
CA THR A 229 5.41 -26.75 3.06
C THR A 229 6.14 -26.40 4.35
N GLY A 230 7.14 -25.52 4.28
CA GLY A 230 7.93 -25.09 5.43
C GLY A 230 9.01 -24.08 5.05
N VAL A 231 9.82 -23.72 6.02
CA VAL A 231 10.99 -22.85 5.85
C VAL A 231 12.14 -23.37 6.71
N THR A 232 13.38 -23.10 6.28
CA THR A 232 14.61 -23.23 7.09
C THR A 232 15.04 -21.86 7.57
N LEU A 233 15.53 -21.78 8.84
CA LEU A 233 15.95 -20.55 9.51
C LEU A 233 17.40 -20.67 9.95
#